data_607088693ac3200431713c9cda2f7091
#
_entry.id   607088693ac3200431713c9cda2f7091
#
_cell.length_a   1.000
_cell.length_b   1.000
_cell.length_c   1.000
_cell.angle_alpha   90.00
_cell.angle_beta   90.00
_cell.angle_gamma   90.00
#
_symmetry.space_group_name_H-M   'P 1'
#
loop_
_entity.id
_entity.type
_entity.pdbx_description
1 polymer ?
#
loop_
_entity_poly.entity_id
_entity_poly.type
_entity_poly.pdbx_seq_one_letter_code
_entity_poly.pdbx_strand_id
1 'polypeptide(L)'
;LDEAETISYTSEPKIDGLSASLRYEKGVFVKGATRGDGQVGEDITENLKTLKDIPLTLPAGVPDIVEIRGEVYMAHEDFEILNRKQTEKGRKPFANPRNAAAGSLRQLDARITADRPLMFFAYTWGEMSDMPSDTQSGMITCFDKWGFTVNPDFKVFKDVAALNNHWRDIEERRSLLGYDIDGMVYKIDRLDWQSRLGFVSRAPRWAIAHKFPAEKAITKLLDIDIQVGRTGALTPVAKLKKVTVGGVEVSNATLHNAHEIKRLDVRLNDFVVVQRAGDVIPQIVEVLIEKREGEPQEYQFPDNCPACGAQAFHEIRADGEQDAVKRCSGGLSCPAQAKERLKHFVSRSALDIDGLGDKQIDEFWAYDLLRTPVDIFNLYQIADEAPDIWLYTSGKNKGQLKDSLTKLFMAIEKAKKPDLDRFLFALGIRHVGETTARLLARRYKTLEGFRDAILSMCEGHEASKEELASIDGVGNTMVESLLTFFAEPHNLDIINGLINVGVAPVSLPEAESNTPISGKIVVFTGTLTRMTRAEAKARAEMMGAKVSGSVSEKTDILVAGESAGSKLKKAEELGIEILTEDEWLDIAAST
;
A
#
# COMPACT_ATOMS: atom_id res chain seq x y z
N LEU A 1 7.60 25.28 16.16
CA LEU A 1 6.72 26.42 15.86
C LEU A 1 6.78 27.36 17.03
N ASP A 2 7.03 28.64 16.79
CA ASP A 2 6.87 29.64 17.85
C ASP A 2 5.40 29.70 18.26
N GLU A 3 5.11 29.78 19.56
CA GLU A 3 3.75 29.80 20.12
C GLU A 3 2.83 30.91 19.53
N ALA A 4 3.42 31.86 18.80
CA ALA A 4 2.72 33.00 18.18
C ALA A 4 2.25 32.76 16.73
N GLU A 5 2.66 31.69 16.04
CA GLU A 5 2.27 31.44 14.66
C GLU A 5 0.94 30.70 14.56
N THR A 6 -0.03 31.31 13.89
CA THR A 6 -1.36 30.69 13.63
C THR A 6 -1.23 29.69 12.49
N ILE A 7 -1.59 28.42 12.76
CA ILE A 7 -1.60 27.38 11.73
C ILE A 7 -2.85 27.57 10.86
N SER A 8 -2.63 27.64 9.55
CA SER A 8 -3.72 27.60 8.56
C SER A 8 -3.84 26.21 7.95
N TYR A 9 -5.06 25.74 7.81
CA TYR A 9 -5.41 24.43 7.25
C TYR A 9 -6.27 24.61 6.01
N THR A 10 -5.98 23.85 4.96
CA THR A 10 -6.94 23.66 3.86
C THR A 10 -7.86 22.49 4.18
N SER A 11 -9.09 22.57 3.70
CA SER A 11 -10.10 21.52 3.77
C SER A 11 -10.69 21.32 2.38
N GLU A 12 -10.73 20.09 1.91
CA GLU A 12 -11.28 19.71 0.62
C GLU A 12 -12.06 18.42 0.71
N PRO A 13 -13.15 18.22 -0.05
CA PRO A 13 -13.87 16.95 -0.11
C PRO A 13 -12.96 15.82 -0.60
N LYS A 14 -13.04 14.68 0.08
CA LYS A 14 -12.38 13.46 -0.34
C LYS A 14 -13.25 12.73 -1.36
N ILE A 15 -12.96 12.98 -2.63
CA ILE A 15 -13.72 12.43 -3.75
C ILE A 15 -13.55 10.91 -3.79
N ASP A 16 -14.64 10.17 -3.98
CA ASP A 16 -14.62 8.72 -4.15
C ASP A 16 -14.56 8.35 -5.64
N GLY A 17 -13.35 8.34 -6.18
CA GLY A 17 -13.06 8.14 -7.60
C GLY A 17 -11.83 7.27 -7.85
N LEU A 18 -11.10 7.59 -8.90
CA LEU A 18 -9.82 6.98 -9.28
C LEU A 18 -8.76 8.07 -9.42
N SER A 19 -7.71 7.98 -8.63
CA SER A 19 -6.60 8.93 -8.69
C SER A 19 -5.83 8.82 -10.00
N ALA A 20 -5.52 9.97 -10.61
CA ALA A 20 -4.72 10.08 -11.81
C ALA A 20 -3.65 11.17 -11.67
N SER A 21 -2.50 10.95 -12.31
CA SER A 21 -1.40 11.90 -12.43
C SER A 21 -1.26 12.34 -13.88
N LEU A 22 -1.12 13.66 -14.10
CA LEU A 22 -1.07 14.33 -15.39
C LEU A 22 0.25 15.08 -15.50
N ARG A 23 1.13 14.67 -16.40
CA ARG A 23 2.42 15.32 -16.64
C ARG A 23 2.34 16.24 -17.84
N TYR A 24 2.75 17.46 -17.65
CA TYR A 24 2.90 18.49 -18.69
C TYR A 24 4.37 18.86 -18.82
N GLU A 25 4.81 19.02 -20.06
CA GLU A 25 6.14 19.52 -20.40
C GLU A 25 5.98 20.72 -21.33
N LYS A 26 6.56 21.86 -20.94
CA LYS A 26 6.42 23.15 -21.64
C LYS A 26 4.97 23.49 -21.96
N GLY A 27 4.11 23.26 -20.98
CA GLY A 27 2.68 23.50 -21.07
C GLY A 27 1.87 22.50 -21.90
N VAL A 28 2.46 21.42 -22.44
CA VAL A 28 1.75 20.41 -23.24
C VAL A 28 1.55 19.14 -22.41
N PHE A 29 0.34 18.57 -22.41
CA PHE A 29 0.05 17.29 -21.76
C PHE A 29 0.75 16.14 -22.48
N VAL A 30 1.74 15.52 -21.83
CA VAL A 30 2.58 14.47 -22.45
C VAL A 30 2.30 13.08 -21.90
N LYS A 31 1.93 12.94 -20.62
CA LYS A 31 1.72 11.63 -20.01
C LYS A 31 0.69 11.65 -18.90
N GLY A 32 -0.16 10.63 -18.87
CA GLY A 32 -1.11 10.39 -17.80
C GLY A 32 -1.03 8.97 -17.26
N ALA A 33 -1.06 8.81 -15.94
CA ALA A 33 -0.93 7.53 -15.28
C ALA A 33 -1.91 7.35 -14.13
N THR A 34 -2.30 6.10 -13.83
CA THR A 34 -3.01 5.76 -12.60
C THR A 34 -2.05 5.83 -11.41
N ARG A 35 -2.58 5.86 -10.19
CA ARG A 35 -1.78 5.84 -8.95
C ARG A 35 -0.85 4.62 -8.85
N GLY A 36 -1.26 3.47 -9.44
CA GLY A 36 -0.51 2.23 -9.33
C GLY A 36 -0.22 1.81 -7.90
N ASP A 37 1.03 1.43 -7.65
CA ASP A 37 1.56 1.10 -6.31
C ASP A 37 2.11 2.35 -5.57
N GLY A 38 1.98 3.52 -6.20
CA GLY A 38 2.51 4.80 -5.70
C GLY A 38 3.85 5.21 -6.33
N GLN A 39 4.49 4.32 -7.10
CA GLN A 39 5.71 4.59 -7.88
C GLN A 39 5.50 4.32 -9.38
N VAL A 40 4.85 3.22 -9.71
CA VAL A 40 4.55 2.83 -11.09
C VAL A 40 3.04 2.71 -11.26
N GLY A 41 2.48 3.45 -12.21
CA GLY A 41 1.08 3.44 -12.60
C GLY A 41 0.88 2.91 -14.01
N GLU A 42 -0.35 2.52 -14.35
CA GLU A 42 -0.74 2.18 -15.72
C GLU A 42 -0.77 3.46 -16.56
N ASP A 43 -0.21 3.40 -17.76
CA ASP A 43 -0.33 4.51 -18.73
C ASP A 43 -1.76 4.58 -19.26
N ILE A 44 -2.41 5.69 -18.99
CA ILE A 44 -3.80 5.99 -19.42
C ILE A 44 -3.86 7.33 -20.16
N THR A 45 -2.75 7.74 -20.77
CA THR A 45 -2.61 9.06 -21.43
C THR A 45 -3.72 9.32 -22.44
N GLU A 46 -3.96 8.38 -23.37
CA GLU A 46 -4.95 8.55 -24.41
C GLU A 46 -6.39 8.57 -23.87
N ASN A 47 -6.65 7.84 -22.77
CA ASN A 47 -7.93 7.87 -22.08
C ASN A 47 -8.17 9.24 -21.42
N LEU A 48 -7.18 9.78 -20.70
CA LEU A 48 -7.27 11.07 -20.02
C LEU A 48 -7.42 12.24 -21.00
N LYS A 49 -6.82 12.16 -22.20
CA LYS A 49 -7.00 13.16 -23.26
C LYS A 49 -8.46 13.31 -23.71
N THR A 50 -9.31 12.33 -23.45
CA THR A 50 -10.74 12.39 -23.81
C THR A 50 -11.60 13.14 -22.80
N LEU A 51 -11.08 13.41 -21.58
CA LEU A 51 -11.81 14.12 -20.54
C LEU A 51 -11.79 15.63 -20.80
N LYS A 52 -12.95 16.26 -20.78
CA LYS A 52 -13.10 17.69 -21.08
C LYS A 52 -12.52 18.62 -20.00
N ASP A 53 -12.46 18.13 -18.76
CA ASP A 53 -11.94 18.86 -17.59
C ASP A 53 -10.40 18.84 -17.49
N ILE A 54 -9.74 18.17 -18.44
CA ILE A 54 -8.28 18.09 -18.50
C ILE A 54 -7.79 18.94 -19.67
N PRO A 55 -7.14 20.10 -19.43
CA PRO A 55 -6.58 20.92 -20.49
C PRO A 55 -5.42 20.18 -21.19
N LEU A 56 -5.44 20.10 -22.51
CA LEU A 56 -4.35 19.50 -23.28
C LEU A 56 -3.13 20.43 -23.39
N THR A 57 -3.34 21.72 -23.18
CA THR A 57 -2.30 22.75 -23.14
C THR A 57 -2.59 23.72 -22.00
N LEU A 58 -1.55 24.06 -21.24
CA LEU A 58 -1.61 25.06 -20.17
C LEU A 58 -1.31 26.46 -20.71
N PRO A 59 -1.75 27.53 -20.03
CA PRO A 59 -1.48 28.91 -20.45
C PRO A 59 0.02 29.25 -20.39
N ALA A 60 0.42 30.34 -21.02
CA ALA A 60 1.81 30.81 -20.94
C ALA A 60 2.19 31.22 -19.52
N GLY A 61 3.47 31.01 -19.16
CA GLY A 61 4.00 31.36 -17.85
C GLY A 61 3.85 30.27 -16.77
N VAL A 62 3.44 29.07 -17.17
CA VAL A 62 3.50 27.88 -16.27
C VAL A 62 4.94 27.34 -16.21
N PRO A 63 5.32 26.60 -15.15
CA PRO A 63 6.60 25.92 -15.08
C PRO A 63 6.84 24.94 -16.25
N ASP A 64 8.10 24.72 -16.63
CA ASP A 64 8.45 23.83 -17.75
C ASP A 64 7.99 22.38 -17.52
N ILE A 65 8.08 21.90 -16.27
CA ILE A 65 7.56 20.59 -15.85
C ILE A 65 6.46 20.84 -14.83
N VAL A 66 5.28 20.29 -15.08
CA VAL A 66 4.12 20.34 -14.17
C VAL A 66 3.49 18.96 -14.11
N GLU A 67 3.47 18.34 -12.92
CA GLU A 67 2.69 17.13 -12.66
C GLU A 67 1.51 17.47 -11.76
N ILE A 68 0.29 17.37 -12.29
CA ILE A 68 -0.97 17.59 -11.55
C ILE A 68 -1.55 16.24 -11.15
N ARG A 69 -1.97 16.12 -9.91
CA ARG A 69 -2.69 14.94 -9.40
C ARG A 69 -4.10 15.31 -9.02
N GLY A 70 -5.02 14.44 -9.37
CA GLY A 70 -6.44 14.66 -9.12
C GLY A 70 -7.21 13.34 -9.06
N GLU A 71 -8.53 13.47 -8.93
CA GLU A 71 -9.44 12.33 -8.90
C GLU A 71 -10.35 12.36 -10.11
N VAL A 72 -10.37 11.26 -10.87
CA VAL A 72 -11.35 11.00 -11.93
C VAL A 72 -12.57 10.37 -11.29
N TYR A 73 -13.75 10.96 -11.52
CA TYR A 73 -15.01 10.52 -10.93
C TYR A 73 -16.15 10.55 -11.95
N MET A 74 -17.31 10.03 -11.55
CA MET A 74 -18.54 10.08 -12.34
C MET A 74 -19.65 10.65 -11.48
N ALA A 75 -20.41 11.62 -12.03
CA ALA A 75 -21.57 12.18 -11.35
C ALA A 75 -22.71 11.15 -11.22
N HIS A 76 -23.58 11.30 -10.20
CA HIS A 76 -24.69 10.38 -9.95
C HIS A 76 -25.64 10.27 -11.14
N GLU A 77 -26.03 11.39 -11.72
CA GLU A 77 -26.92 11.42 -12.89
C GLU A 77 -26.32 10.66 -14.08
N ASP A 78 -25.05 10.88 -14.36
CA ASP A 78 -24.31 10.22 -15.43
C ASP A 78 -24.16 8.72 -15.18
N PHE A 79 -23.93 8.32 -13.93
CA PHE A 79 -23.87 6.92 -13.52
C PHE A 79 -25.20 6.19 -13.76
N GLU A 80 -26.32 6.82 -13.42
CA GLU A 80 -27.65 6.26 -13.66
C GLU A 80 -27.92 6.09 -15.16
N ILE A 81 -27.59 7.10 -15.99
CA ILE A 81 -27.73 7.03 -17.44
C ILE A 81 -26.86 5.90 -18.00
N LEU A 82 -25.62 5.78 -17.53
CA LEU A 82 -24.70 4.73 -17.97
C LEU A 82 -25.24 3.34 -17.64
N ASN A 83 -25.71 3.12 -16.41
CA ASN A 83 -26.24 1.84 -15.97
C ASN A 83 -27.52 1.44 -16.70
N ARG A 84 -28.40 2.40 -17.03
CA ARG A 84 -29.56 2.16 -17.89
C ARG A 84 -29.13 1.66 -19.27
N LYS A 85 -28.16 2.33 -19.92
CA LYS A 85 -27.59 1.90 -21.20
C LYS A 85 -26.93 0.51 -21.15
N GLN A 86 -26.28 0.16 -20.02
CA GLN A 86 -25.70 -1.17 -19.81
C GLN A 86 -26.79 -2.25 -19.77
N THR A 87 -27.85 -2.00 -19.01
CA THR A 87 -28.99 -2.90 -18.88
C THR A 87 -29.70 -3.13 -20.23
N GLU A 88 -29.95 -2.04 -20.98
CA GLU A 88 -30.55 -2.11 -22.33
C GLU A 88 -29.72 -2.96 -23.31
N LYS A 89 -28.39 -2.96 -23.13
CA LYS A 89 -27.46 -3.78 -23.93
C LYS A 89 -27.26 -5.20 -23.36
N GLY A 90 -28.03 -5.62 -22.33
CA GLY A 90 -27.89 -6.91 -21.67
C GLY A 90 -26.58 -7.09 -20.91
N ARG A 91 -25.88 -6.00 -20.57
CA ARG A 91 -24.63 -6.03 -19.81
C ARG A 91 -24.90 -5.81 -18.33
N LYS A 92 -24.01 -6.35 -17.48
CA LYS A 92 -24.09 -6.14 -16.03
C LYS A 92 -23.87 -4.65 -15.69
N PRO A 93 -24.77 -4.02 -14.92
CA PRO A 93 -24.57 -2.64 -14.45
C PRO A 93 -23.38 -2.55 -13.49
N PHE A 94 -22.78 -1.38 -13.40
CA PHE A 94 -21.74 -1.07 -12.41
C PHE A 94 -22.35 -0.96 -11.02
N ALA A 95 -21.60 -1.37 -10.01
CA ALA A 95 -22.06 -1.39 -8.62
C ALA A 95 -22.16 0.00 -7.99
N ASN A 96 -21.25 0.91 -8.34
CA ASN A 96 -21.20 2.28 -7.83
C ASN A 96 -20.45 3.21 -8.82
N PRO A 97 -20.54 4.55 -8.65
CA PRO A 97 -19.86 5.52 -9.49
C PRO A 97 -18.34 5.34 -9.58
N ARG A 98 -17.67 5.02 -8.45
CA ARG A 98 -16.23 4.75 -8.41
C ARG A 98 -15.83 3.58 -9.32
N ASN A 99 -16.55 2.46 -9.25
CA ASN A 99 -16.29 1.30 -10.10
C ASN A 99 -16.59 1.60 -11.57
N ALA A 100 -17.61 2.41 -11.84
CA ALA A 100 -17.93 2.87 -13.19
C ALA A 100 -16.82 3.76 -13.75
N ALA A 101 -16.30 4.71 -12.96
CA ALA A 101 -15.19 5.57 -13.35
C ALA A 101 -13.91 4.74 -13.60
N ALA A 102 -13.51 3.88 -12.68
CA ALA A 102 -12.33 3.01 -12.81
C ALA A 102 -12.42 2.09 -14.04
N GLY A 103 -13.57 1.45 -14.24
CA GLY A 103 -13.81 0.57 -15.39
C GLY A 103 -13.89 1.31 -16.73
N SER A 104 -14.29 2.59 -16.71
CA SER A 104 -14.37 3.44 -17.91
C SER A 104 -13.01 4.03 -18.29
N LEU A 105 -12.17 4.38 -17.31
CA LEU A 105 -10.87 5.00 -17.55
C LEU A 105 -9.81 4.00 -18.03
N ARG A 106 -9.89 2.74 -17.64
CA ARG A 106 -8.91 1.68 -17.96
C ARG A 106 -9.27 0.88 -19.22
N GLN A 107 -9.85 1.53 -20.23
CA GLN A 107 -10.17 0.89 -21.49
C GLN A 107 -8.95 0.88 -22.42
N LEU A 108 -8.68 -0.24 -23.08
CA LEU A 108 -7.63 -0.34 -24.10
C LEU A 108 -7.92 0.57 -25.31
N ASP A 109 -9.19 0.77 -25.63
CA ASP A 109 -9.66 1.68 -26.67
C ASP A 109 -10.18 2.98 -26.01
N ALA A 110 -9.43 4.06 -26.15
CA ALA A 110 -9.78 5.36 -25.59
C ALA A 110 -11.11 5.94 -26.14
N ARG A 111 -11.61 5.46 -27.29
CA ARG A 111 -12.94 5.84 -27.81
C ARG A 111 -14.06 5.40 -26.88
N ILE A 112 -13.88 4.26 -26.19
CA ILE A 112 -14.85 3.81 -25.19
C ILE A 112 -14.84 4.76 -23.98
N THR A 113 -13.68 5.25 -23.58
CA THR A 113 -13.55 6.27 -22.51
C THR A 113 -14.20 7.58 -22.93
N ALA A 114 -14.00 8.01 -24.18
CA ALA A 114 -14.60 9.24 -24.72
C ALA A 114 -16.13 9.26 -24.67
N ASP A 115 -16.76 8.08 -24.78
CA ASP A 115 -18.22 7.91 -24.67
C ASP A 115 -18.71 7.89 -23.20
N ARG A 116 -17.81 8.03 -22.23
CA ARG A 116 -18.12 8.00 -20.79
C ARG A 116 -18.05 9.41 -20.22
N PRO A 117 -19.06 9.83 -19.45
CA PRO A 117 -19.10 11.14 -18.82
C PRO A 117 -18.23 11.17 -17.56
N LEU A 118 -16.91 11.07 -17.75
CA LEU A 118 -15.92 11.18 -16.69
C LEU A 118 -15.56 12.64 -16.46
N MET A 119 -15.34 13.00 -15.20
CA MET A 119 -14.96 14.33 -14.72
C MET A 119 -13.67 14.22 -13.90
N PHE A 120 -12.97 15.35 -13.71
CA PHE A 120 -11.69 15.39 -13.00
C PHE A 120 -11.62 16.60 -12.06
N PHE A 121 -11.25 16.35 -10.79
CA PHE A 121 -10.87 17.42 -9.85
C PHE A 121 -9.37 17.37 -9.57
N ALA A 122 -8.67 18.50 -9.77
CA ALA A 122 -7.29 18.67 -9.37
C ALA A 122 -7.20 19.01 -7.86
N TYR A 123 -6.33 18.33 -7.09
CA TYR A 123 -6.22 18.57 -5.65
C TYR A 123 -4.78 18.63 -5.11
N THR A 124 -3.77 18.24 -5.89
CA THR A 124 -2.36 18.31 -5.50
C THR A 124 -1.45 18.19 -6.72
N TRP A 125 -0.16 18.17 -6.50
CA TRP A 125 0.86 18.06 -7.55
C TRP A 125 1.91 17.00 -7.20
N GLY A 126 2.71 16.63 -8.18
CA GLY A 126 3.91 15.83 -8.05
C GLY A 126 5.15 16.64 -8.38
N GLU A 127 5.92 16.22 -9.40
CA GLU A 127 7.10 16.95 -9.88
C GLU A 127 6.72 18.30 -10.48
N MET A 128 7.46 19.36 -10.09
CA MET A 128 7.27 20.71 -10.63
C MET A 128 8.63 21.40 -10.69
N SER A 129 8.99 21.94 -11.87
CA SER A 129 10.30 22.56 -12.07
C SER A 129 10.47 23.90 -11.34
N ASP A 130 9.36 24.58 -11.03
CA ASP A 130 9.32 25.80 -10.26
C ASP A 130 7.98 25.90 -9.51
N MET A 131 8.00 26.35 -8.26
CA MET A 131 6.80 26.41 -7.42
C MET A 131 6.16 27.80 -7.53
N PRO A 132 4.96 27.92 -8.11
CA PRO A 132 4.30 29.22 -8.32
C PRO A 132 3.67 29.82 -7.05
N SER A 133 3.64 29.08 -5.94
CA SER A 133 3.09 29.50 -4.66
C SER A 133 3.81 28.81 -3.50
N ASP A 134 3.81 29.44 -2.32
CA ASP A 134 4.32 28.92 -1.05
C ASP A 134 3.24 28.34 -0.15
N THR A 135 1.99 28.25 -0.64
CA THR A 135 0.84 27.71 0.09
C THR A 135 0.05 26.70 -0.74
N GLN A 136 -0.55 25.71 -0.06
CA GLN A 136 -1.48 24.74 -0.67
C GLN A 136 -2.65 25.46 -1.36
N SER A 137 -3.25 26.44 -0.70
CA SER A 137 -4.38 27.22 -1.25
C SER A 137 -3.97 28.05 -2.47
N GLY A 138 -2.77 28.61 -2.46
CA GLY A 138 -2.22 29.31 -3.61
C GLY A 138 -1.97 28.37 -4.80
N MET A 139 -1.50 27.14 -4.57
CA MET A 139 -1.36 26.14 -5.63
C MET A 139 -2.71 25.75 -6.23
N ILE A 140 -3.74 25.54 -5.41
CA ILE A 140 -5.11 25.27 -5.91
C ILE A 140 -5.63 26.44 -6.76
N THR A 141 -5.34 27.67 -6.36
CA THR A 141 -5.66 28.87 -7.17
C THR A 141 -4.90 28.89 -8.50
N CYS A 142 -3.66 28.41 -8.54
CA CYS A 142 -2.91 28.25 -9.79
C CYS A 142 -3.56 27.20 -10.70
N PHE A 143 -4.00 26.06 -10.16
CA PHE A 143 -4.68 25.03 -10.95
C PHE A 143 -5.95 25.56 -11.63
N ASP A 144 -6.79 26.30 -10.91
CA ASP A 144 -7.97 26.96 -11.47
C ASP A 144 -7.60 27.90 -12.61
N LYS A 145 -6.57 28.76 -12.41
CA LYS A 145 -6.07 29.66 -13.47
C LYS A 145 -5.46 28.92 -14.67
N TRP A 146 -4.96 27.72 -14.48
CA TRP A 146 -4.42 26.88 -15.55
C TRP A 146 -5.49 26.10 -16.31
N GLY A 147 -6.77 26.23 -15.89
CA GLY A 147 -7.93 25.64 -16.55
C GLY A 147 -8.33 24.27 -16.01
N PHE A 148 -7.80 23.84 -14.86
CA PHE A 148 -8.29 22.65 -14.19
C PHE A 148 -9.52 22.95 -13.35
N THR A 149 -10.45 22.01 -13.29
CA THR A 149 -11.56 22.08 -12.36
C THR A 149 -11.05 21.77 -10.95
N VAL A 150 -11.26 22.70 -10.01
CA VAL A 150 -11.00 22.55 -8.58
C VAL A 150 -12.31 22.40 -7.83
N ASN A 151 -12.30 21.71 -6.69
CA ASN A 151 -13.54 21.48 -5.94
C ASN A 151 -14.04 22.80 -5.32
N PRO A 152 -15.33 23.20 -5.52
CA PRO A 152 -15.88 24.46 -5.01
C PRO A 152 -15.98 24.50 -3.47
N ASP A 153 -15.99 23.34 -2.81
CA ASP A 153 -16.01 23.23 -1.34
C ASP A 153 -14.60 23.26 -0.71
N PHE A 154 -13.56 23.54 -1.51
CA PHE A 154 -12.24 23.83 -0.99
C PHE A 154 -12.23 25.13 -0.18
N LYS A 155 -11.77 25.08 1.08
CA LYS A 155 -11.72 26.25 1.98
C LYS A 155 -10.46 26.23 2.84
N VAL A 156 -10.09 27.43 3.36
CA VAL A 156 -8.97 27.62 4.28
C VAL A 156 -9.51 28.04 5.65
N PHE A 157 -8.97 27.42 6.70
CA PHE A 157 -9.35 27.64 8.09
C PHE A 157 -8.13 27.90 8.97
N LYS A 158 -8.32 28.66 10.06
CA LYS A 158 -7.28 28.98 11.03
C LYS A 158 -7.48 28.30 12.39
N ASP A 159 -8.55 27.55 12.55
CA ASP A 159 -8.87 26.82 13.77
C ASP A 159 -9.58 25.50 13.48
N VAL A 160 -9.41 24.54 14.39
CA VAL A 160 -9.94 23.18 14.28
C VAL A 160 -11.47 23.15 14.46
N ALA A 161 -12.05 24.09 15.22
CA ALA A 161 -13.50 24.12 15.43
C ALA A 161 -14.23 24.49 14.13
N ALA A 162 -13.70 25.45 13.38
CA ALA A 162 -14.23 25.82 12.06
C ALA A 162 -14.07 24.68 11.03
N LEU A 163 -12.95 23.93 11.07
CA LEU A 163 -12.78 22.71 10.25
C LEU A 163 -13.86 21.66 10.55
N ASN A 164 -14.11 21.39 11.83
CA ASN A 164 -15.12 20.43 12.24
C ASN A 164 -16.54 20.87 11.86
N ASN A 165 -16.84 22.17 11.92
CA ASN A 165 -18.12 22.70 11.48
C ASN A 165 -18.29 22.55 9.97
N HIS A 166 -17.23 22.80 9.19
CA HIS A 166 -17.26 22.59 7.74
C HIS A 166 -17.44 21.09 7.40
N TRP A 167 -16.82 20.19 8.14
CA TRP A 167 -17.00 18.75 7.95
C TRP A 167 -18.48 18.35 8.17
N ARG A 168 -19.15 18.87 9.23
CA ARG A 168 -20.57 18.61 9.49
C ARG A 168 -21.47 19.18 8.38
N ASP A 169 -21.21 20.40 7.93
CA ASP A 169 -21.94 21.03 6.81
C ASP A 169 -21.85 20.16 5.54
N ILE A 170 -20.67 19.66 5.21
CA ILE A 170 -20.48 18.80 4.05
C ILE A 170 -21.15 17.42 4.28
N GLU A 171 -21.07 16.84 5.47
CA GLU A 171 -21.75 15.60 5.80
C GLU A 171 -23.27 15.71 5.62
N GLU A 172 -23.90 16.78 6.12
CA GLU A 172 -25.34 17.00 6.02
C GLU A 172 -25.81 17.16 4.57
N ARG A 173 -25.03 17.82 3.70
CA ARG A 173 -25.39 18.03 2.30
C ARG A 173 -24.69 17.09 1.31
N ARG A 174 -24.06 16.03 1.82
CA ARG A 174 -23.33 15.03 1.01
C ARG A 174 -24.17 14.48 -0.13
N SER A 175 -25.44 14.17 0.12
CA SER A 175 -26.37 13.65 -0.90
C SER A 175 -26.74 14.65 -2.00
N LEU A 176 -26.49 15.94 -1.79
CA LEU A 176 -26.83 17.02 -2.72
C LEU A 176 -25.65 17.42 -3.62
N LEU A 177 -24.44 16.89 -3.39
CA LEU A 177 -23.24 17.24 -4.14
C LEU A 177 -23.26 16.73 -5.59
N GLY A 178 -24.07 15.70 -5.86
CA GLY A 178 -24.17 15.08 -7.19
C GLY A 178 -23.02 14.12 -7.54
N TYR A 179 -22.08 13.87 -6.62
CA TYR A 179 -21.00 12.91 -6.73
C TYR A 179 -20.65 12.33 -5.35
N ASP A 180 -19.97 11.18 -5.32
CA ASP A 180 -19.62 10.50 -4.08
C ASP A 180 -18.37 11.09 -3.43
N ILE A 181 -18.44 11.26 -2.10
CA ILE A 181 -17.32 11.59 -1.22
C ILE A 181 -17.33 10.68 0.00
N ASP A 182 -16.16 10.31 0.53
CA ASP A 182 -16.03 9.44 1.71
C ASP A 182 -15.53 10.17 2.96
N GLY A 183 -15.36 11.50 2.89
CA GLY A 183 -14.88 12.35 3.97
C GLY A 183 -14.35 13.68 3.47
N MET A 184 -13.52 14.30 4.31
CA MET A 184 -12.75 15.51 4.01
C MET A 184 -11.26 15.22 4.12
N VAL A 185 -10.42 15.97 3.41
CA VAL A 185 -8.97 15.95 3.57
C VAL A 185 -8.52 17.30 4.10
N TYR A 186 -7.75 17.30 5.16
CA TYR A 186 -7.11 18.50 5.71
C TYR A 186 -5.63 18.47 5.43
N LYS A 187 -5.07 19.62 5.06
CA LYS A 187 -3.63 19.78 4.83
C LYS A 187 -3.17 21.05 5.52
N ILE A 188 -1.94 21.09 6.00
CA ILE A 188 -1.32 22.33 6.43
C ILE A 188 -1.13 23.23 5.20
N ASP A 189 -1.52 24.49 5.27
CA ASP A 189 -1.54 25.37 4.11
C ASP A 189 -0.13 25.80 3.66
N ARG A 190 0.80 26.07 4.60
CA ARG A 190 2.18 26.46 4.31
C ARG A 190 3.02 25.30 3.81
N LEU A 191 3.66 25.43 2.64
CA LEU A 191 4.47 24.37 2.02
C LEU A 191 5.80 24.13 2.72
N ASP A 192 6.41 25.16 3.30
CA ASP A 192 7.63 25.02 4.12
C ASP A 192 7.35 24.15 5.37
N TRP A 193 6.18 24.26 5.98
CA TRP A 193 5.77 23.43 7.10
C TRP A 193 5.44 21.99 6.64
N GLN A 194 4.84 21.82 5.45
CA GLN A 194 4.66 20.49 4.88
C GLN A 194 6.01 19.80 4.67
N SER A 195 7.00 20.50 4.15
CA SER A 195 8.37 20.00 3.96
C SER A 195 9.04 19.64 5.30
N ARG A 196 8.89 20.46 6.33
CA ARG A 196 9.42 20.19 7.67
C ARG A 196 8.79 18.98 8.34
N LEU A 197 7.48 18.78 8.21
CA LEU A 197 6.77 17.63 8.75
C LEU A 197 7.09 16.35 7.99
N GLY A 198 7.30 16.43 6.68
CA GLY A 198 7.71 15.33 5.82
C GLY A 198 6.69 14.19 5.75
N PHE A 199 7.20 12.99 5.54
CA PHE A 199 6.42 11.78 5.32
C PHE A 199 6.81 10.67 6.32
N VAL A 200 5.87 9.76 6.59
CA VAL A 200 6.15 8.49 7.25
C VAL A 200 5.77 7.39 6.25
N SER A 201 6.77 6.66 5.76
CA SER A 201 6.56 5.71 4.68
C SER A 201 5.95 6.40 3.44
N ARG A 202 4.68 6.13 3.13
CA ARG A 202 3.95 6.74 1.99
C ARG A 202 2.91 7.79 2.42
N ALA A 203 2.77 8.04 3.71
CA ALA A 203 1.77 8.96 4.25
C ALA A 203 2.39 10.31 4.62
N PRO A 204 1.85 11.45 4.16
CA PRO A 204 2.27 12.75 4.59
C PRO A 204 1.89 12.97 6.07
N ARG A 205 2.79 13.57 6.86
CA ARG A 205 2.52 13.93 8.26
C ARG A 205 1.74 15.25 8.39
N TRP A 206 1.63 15.99 7.31
CA TRP A 206 0.98 17.29 7.21
C TRP A 206 -0.44 17.22 6.61
N ALA A 207 -0.94 16.03 6.29
CA ALA A 207 -2.29 15.82 5.78
C ALA A 207 -2.98 14.67 6.49
N ILE A 208 -4.32 14.79 6.66
CA ILE A 208 -5.16 13.77 7.26
C ILE A 208 -6.51 13.70 6.56
N ALA A 209 -7.01 12.48 6.38
CA ALA A 209 -8.37 12.26 5.92
C ALA A 209 -9.32 12.07 7.12
N HIS A 210 -10.36 12.88 7.19
CA HIS A 210 -11.45 12.78 8.18
C HIS A 210 -12.68 12.20 7.50
N LYS A 211 -12.82 10.88 7.59
CA LYS A 211 -13.92 10.17 6.92
C LYS A 211 -15.24 10.37 7.63
N PHE A 212 -16.33 10.29 6.84
CA PHE A 212 -17.69 10.25 7.40
C PHE A 212 -17.95 8.92 8.11
N PRO A 213 -18.94 8.88 9.01
CA PRO A 213 -19.39 7.63 9.62
C PRO A 213 -19.73 6.61 8.52
N ALA A 214 -19.28 5.37 8.72
CA ALA A 214 -19.56 4.30 7.79
C ALA A 214 -21.06 3.97 7.78
N GLU A 215 -21.62 3.77 6.60
CA GLU A 215 -22.99 3.28 6.48
C GLU A 215 -23.13 1.89 7.12
N LYS A 216 -24.24 1.68 7.81
CA LYS A 216 -24.57 0.43 8.48
C LYS A 216 -25.81 -0.19 7.85
N ALA A 217 -25.82 -1.52 7.78
CA ALA A 217 -27.01 -2.27 7.39
C ALA A 217 -27.20 -3.49 8.29
N ILE A 218 -28.44 -3.90 8.45
CA ILE A 218 -28.80 -5.08 9.25
C ILE A 218 -29.04 -6.25 8.31
N THR A 219 -28.41 -7.39 8.60
CA THR A 219 -28.62 -8.63 7.85
C THR A 219 -28.54 -9.85 8.75
N LYS A 220 -28.89 -11.04 8.21
CA LYS A 220 -28.82 -12.29 8.95
C LYS A 220 -27.49 -12.98 8.70
N LEU A 221 -26.83 -13.43 9.78
CA LEU A 221 -25.66 -14.29 9.73
C LEU A 221 -26.09 -15.72 9.39
N LEU A 222 -25.56 -16.26 8.30
CA LEU A 222 -25.93 -17.61 7.82
C LEU A 222 -24.93 -18.66 8.30
N ASP A 223 -23.63 -18.33 8.25
CA ASP A 223 -22.52 -19.23 8.59
C ASP A 223 -21.25 -18.44 8.93
N ILE A 224 -20.26 -19.10 9.53
CA ILE A 224 -18.92 -18.54 9.80
C ILE A 224 -17.89 -19.48 9.18
N ASP A 225 -17.19 -18.99 8.17
CA ASP A 225 -16.08 -19.68 7.51
C ASP A 225 -14.74 -19.23 8.13
N ILE A 226 -13.78 -20.14 8.23
CA ILE A 226 -12.44 -19.84 8.75
C ILE A 226 -11.44 -19.82 7.59
N GLN A 227 -10.99 -18.64 7.22
CA GLN A 227 -9.95 -18.46 6.23
C GLN A 227 -8.56 -18.57 6.88
N VAL A 228 -7.64 -19.26 6.21
CA VAL A 228 -6.26 -19.44 6.67
C VAL A 228 -5.33 -18.62 5.79
N GLY A 229 -4.78 -17.55 6.36
CA GLY A 229 -3.86 -16.67 5.65
C GLY A 229 -2.45 -17.25 5.50
N ARG A 230 -1.59 -16.59 4.73
CA ARG A 230 -0.20 -17.01 4.44
C ARG A 230 0.68 -17.22 5.67
N THR A 231 0.40 -16.52 6.77
CA THR A 231 1.12 -16.65 8.06
C THR A 231 0.45 -17.63 9.01
N GLY A 232 -0.50 -18.43 8.53
CA GLY A 232 -1.28 -19.36 9.33
C GLY A 232 -2.43 -18.71 10.12
N ALA A 233 -2.60 -17.40 10.08
CA ALA A 233 -3.67 -16.73 10.81
C ALA A 233 -5.04 -17.28 10.41
N LEU A 234 -5.84 -17.70 11.40
CA LEU A 234 -7.21 -18.16 11.24
C LEU A 234 -8.14 -16.95 11.39
N THR A 235 -8.69 -16.50 10.26
CA THR A 235 -9.58 -15.33 10.20
C THR A 235 -11.01 -15.77 9.99
N PRO A 236 -11.91 -15.54 10.95
CA PRO A 236 -13.33 -15.86 10.79
C PRO A 236 -14.01 -14.85 9.86
N VAL A 237 -14.74 -15.37 8.89
CA VAL A 237 -15.51 -14.60 7.89
C VAL A 237 -16.97 -15.01 7.99
N ALA A 238 -17.81 -14.06 8.37
CA ALA A 238 -19.25 -14.24 8.40
C ALA A 238 -19.82 -14.35 6.98
N LYS A 239 -20.60 -15.41 6.73
CA LYS A 239 -21.46 -15.56 5.55
C LYS A 239 -22.80 -14.94 5.84
N LEU A 240 -23.20 -13.98 5.04
CA LEU A 240 -24.36 -13.13 5.31
C LEU A 240 -25.46 -13.34 4.27
N LYS A 241 -26.70 -13.18 4.67
CA LYS A 241 -27.76 -12.89 3.71
C LYS A 241 -27.39 -11.58 3.02
N LYS A 242 -27.37 -11.57 1.69
CA LYS A 242 -26.98 -10.41 0.89
C LYS A 242 -27.68 -9.14 1.32
N VAL A 243 -26.91 -8.07 1.49
CA VAL A 243 -27.39 -6.76 1.91
C VAL A 243 -26.54 -5.67 1.22
N THR A 244 -27.16 -4.53 0.92
CA THR A 244 -26.45 -3.38 0.35
C THR A 244 -25.94 -2.49 1.48
N VAL A 245 -24.64 -2.16 1.44
CA VAL A 245 -23.96 -1.25 2.38
C VAL A 245 -23.09 -0.30 1.58
N GLY A 246 -23.33 0.99 1.66
CA GLY A 246 -22.58 2.00 0.90
C GLY A 246 -22.63 1.72 -0.62
N GLY A 247 -23.82 1.44 -1.16
CA GLY A 247 -24.01 1.16 -2.59
C GLY A 247 -23.41 -0.15 -3.10
N VAL A 248 -22.88 -1.02 -2.23
CA VAL A 248 -22.26 -2.31 -2.63
C VAL A 248 -22.99 -3.48 -1.98
N GLU A 249 -23.29 -4.53 -2.77
CA GLU A 249 -23.84 -5.78 -2.27
C GLU A 249 -22.78 -6.55 -1.47
N VAL A 250 -23.06 -6.81 -0.19
CA VAL A 250 -22.19 -7.51 0.76
C VAL A 250 -22.83 -8.87 1.11
N SER A 251 -22.03 -9.92 0.99
CA SER A 251 -22.38 -11.29 1.39
C SER A 251 -21.37 -11.91 2.37
N ASN A 252 -20.24 -11.23 2.61
CA ASN A 252 -19.21 -11.67 3.53
C ASN A 252 -18.72 -10.47 4.33
N ALA A 253 -18.45 -10.68 5.62
CA ALA A 253 -17.87 -9.65 6.50
C ALA A 253 -16.85 -10.28 7.46
N THR A 254 -15.78 -9.56 7.79
CA THR A 254 -14.82 -10.08 8.76
C THR A 254 -15.38 -10.05 10.18
N LEU A 255 -15.02 -11.05 10.95
CA LEU A 255 -15.17 -11.11 12.40
C LEU A 255 -13.81 -10.98 13.10
N HIS A 256 -12.76 -10.60 12.35
CA HIS A 256 -11.39 -10.35 12.79
C HIS A 256 -10.69 -11.55 13.44
N ASN A 257 -11.16 -12.03 14.59
CA ASN A 257 -10.54 -13.12 15.36
C ASN A 257 -11.56 -13.77 16.33
N ALA A 258 -11.10 -14.82 17.04
CA ALA A 258 -11.93 -15.52 18.02
C ALA A 258 -12.40 -14.64 19.19
N HIS A 259 -11.58 -13.68 19.63
CA HIS A 259 -11.92 -12.77 20.71
C HIS A 259 -13.09 -11.84 20.34
N GLU A 260 -13.14 -11.37 19.09
CA GLU A 260 -14.25 -10.54 18.58
C GLU A 260 -15.56 -11.34 18.51
N ILE A 261 -15.52 -12.59 18.07
CA ILE A 261 -16.71 -13.47 18.09
C ILE A 261 -17.26 -13.58 19.51
N LYS A 262 -16.36 -13.82 20.47
CA LYS A 262 -16.75 -13.93 21.89
C LYS A 262 -17.22 -12.60 22.47
N ARG A 263 -16.54 -11.49 22.17
CA ARG A 263 -16.90 -10.15 22.64
C ARG A 263 -18.29 -9.71 22.17
N LEU A 264 -18.62 -10.01 20.92
CA LEU A 264 -19.91 -9.69 20.31
C LEU A 264 -20.99 -10.73 20.62
N ASP A 265 -20.65 -11.87 21.24
CA ASP A 265 -21.53 -13.02 21.43
C ASP A 265 -22.22 -13.46 20.12
N VAL A 266 -21.43 -13.58 19.04
CA VAL A 266 -21.94 -13.92 17.71
C VAL A 266 -22.37 -15.38 17.68
N ARG A 267 -23.61 -15.64 17.24
CA ARG A 267 -24.14 -17.00 17.04
C ARG A 267 -24.75 -17.15 15.66
N LEU A 268 -24.79 -18.37 15.16
CA LEU A 268 -25.41 -18.64 13.84
C LEU A 268 -26.88 -18.23 13.86
N ASN A 269 -27.34 -17.67 12.75
CA ASN A 269 -28.68 -17.11 12.54
C ASN A 269 -28.99 -15.79 13.25
N ASP A 270 -28.03 -15.17 13.94
CA ASP A 270 -28.22 -13.83 14.50
C ASP A 270 -28.48 -12.78 13.43
N PHE A 271 -29.22 -11.74 13.82
CA PHE A 271 -29.23 -10.49 13.08
C PHE A 271 -28.04 -9.63 13.50
N VAL A 272 -27.24 -9.21 12.54
CA VAL A 272 -26.00 -8.48 12.76
C VAL A 272 -25.99 -7.15 12.03
N VAL A 273 -25.32 -6.17 12.62
CA VAL A 273 -25.04 -4.88 11.99
C VAL A 273 -23.71 -4.98 11.28
N VAL A 274 -23.75 -4.74 9.99
CA VAL A 274 -22.58 -4.74 9.10
C VAL A 274 -22.25 -3.31 8.68
N GLN A 275 -20.99 -2.94 8.74
CA GLN A 275 -20.46 -1.70 8.15
C GLN A 275 -19.26 -1.98 7.26
N ARG A 276 -18.92 -1.05 6.36
CA ARG A 276 -17.69 -1.11 5.57
C ARG A 276 -16.65 -0.21 6.20
N ALA A 277 -15.65 -0.81 6.87
CA ALA A 277 -14.53 -0.06 7.46
C ALA A 277 -13.76 0.69 6.37
N GLY A 278 -13.71 2.02 6.47
CA GLY A 278 -13.08 2.89 5.48
C GLY A 278 -13.66 2.76 4.07
N ASP A 279 -14.93 2.39 3.95
CA ASP A 279 -15.67 2.09 2.71
C ASP A 279 -15.05 0.96 1.85
N VAL A 280 -14.23 0.10 2.44
CA VAL A 280 -13.55 -0.99 1.72
C VAL A 280 -13.89 -2.38 2.26
N ILE A 281 -13.64 -2.65 3.56
CA ILE A 281 -13.75 -3.98 4.15
C ILE A 281 -15.03 -4.11 4.98
N PRO A 282 -15.98 -4.99 4.59
CA PRO A 282 -17.15 -5.26 5.41
C PRO A 282 -16.75 -5.94 6.72
N GLN A 283 -17.29 -5.46 7.84
CA GLN A 283 -17.09 -6.04 9.16
C GLN A 283 -18.38 -6.06 9.96
N ILE A 284 -18.53 -7.03 10.85
CA ILE A 284 -19.60 -7.05 11.83
C ILE A 284 -19.19 -6.19 13.02
N VAL A 285 -20.07 -5.28 13.44
CA VAL A 285 -19.81 -4.35 14.56
C VAL A 285 -20.71 -4.58 15.75
N GLU A 286 -21.87 -5.22 15.53
CA GLU A 286 -22.87 -5.42 16.56
C GLU A 286 -23.74 -6.64 16.24
N VAL A 287 -24.22 -7.33 17.29
CA VAL A 287 -25.24 -8.37 17.22
C VAL A 287 -26.51 -7.83 17.85
N LEU A 288 -27.63 -7.93 17.14
CA LEU A 288 -28.95 -7.50 17.66
C LEU A 288 -29.55 -8.64 18.51
N ILE A 289 -29.08 -8.72 19.75
CA ILE A 289 -29.48 -9.80 20.69
C ILE A 289 -31.00 -9.84 20.90
N GLU A 290 -31.65 -8.69 20.90
CA GLU A 290 -33.12 -8.56 21.02
C GLU A 290 -33.88 -9.19 19.84
N LYS A 291 -33.20 -9.45 18.69
CA LYS A 291 -33.76 -10.13 17.51
C LYS A 291 -33.34 -11.59 17.41
N ARG A 292 -32.62 -12.11 18.41
CA ARG A 292 -32.15 -13.50 18.40
C ARG A 292 -33.35 -14.44 18.60
N GLU A 293 -33.47 -15.39 17.70
CA GLU A 293 -34.54 -16.40 17.72
C GLU A 293 -34.04 -17.67 18.42
N GLY A 294 -34.75 -18.10 19.48
CA GLY A 294 -34.41 -19.30 20.26
C GLY A 294 -33.16 -19.12 21.12
N GLU A 295 -32.48 -20.23 21.43
CA GLU A 295 -31.25 -20.28 22.19
C GLU A 295 -30.15 -20.94 21.33
N PRO A 296 -29.61 -20.28 20.30
CA PRO A 296 -28.53 -20.84 19.47
C PRO A 296 -27.28 -21.06 20.31
N GLN A 297 -26.58 -22.15 20.03
CA GLN A 297 -25.33 -22.46 20.72
C GLN A 297 -24.25 -21.41 20.44
N GLU A 298 -23.37 -21.19 21.43
CA GLU A 298 -22.18 -20.36 21.27
C GLU A 298 -21.28 -20.93 20.16
N TYR A 299 -20.77 -20.05 19.29
CA TYR A 299 -19.87 -20.48 18.23
C TYR A 299 -18.53 -20.97 18.80
N GLN A 300 -18.18 -22.20 18.50
CA GLN A 300 -16.91 -22.79 18.91
C GLN A 300 -15.83 -22.54 17.84
N PHE A 301 -14.87 -21.70 18.17
CA PHE A 301 -13.75 -21.44 17.28
C PHE A 301 -12.85 -22.68 17.21
N PRO A 302 -12.42 -23.15 16.02
CA PRO A 302 -11.69 -24.42 15.91
C PRO A 302 -10.32 -24.37 16.59
N ASP A 303 -9.96 -25.51 17.23
CA ASP A 303 -8.63 -25.74 17.80
C ASP A 303 -7.64 -26.34 16.79
N ASN A 304 -8.15 -26.82 15.67
CA ASN A 304 -7.35 -27.31 14.56
C ASN A 304 -7.63 -26.52 13.28
N CYS A 305 -6.61 -26.42 12.43
CA CYS A 305 -6.72 -25.78 11.13
C CYS A 305 -7.72 -26.52 10.24
N PRO A 306 -8.74 -25.86 9.69
CA PRO A 306 -9.73 -26.51 8.82
C PRO A 306 -9.14 -26.98 7.48
N ALA A 307 -7.99 -26.43 7.06
CA ALA A 307 -7.37 -26.76 5.78
C ALA A 307 -6.41 -27.96 5.85
N CYS A 308 -5.75 -28.20 7.01
CA CYS A 308 -4.73 -29.26 7.10
C CYS A 308 -4.85 -30.12 8.37
N GLY A 309 -5.76 -29.81 9.29
CA GLY A 309 -5.93 -30.54 10.56
C GLY A 309 -4.85 -30.26 11.62
N ALA A 310 -3.79 -29.53 11.33
CA ALA A 310 -2.76 -29.19 12.28
C ALA A 310 -3.30 -28.30 13.42
N GLN A 311 -2.72 -28.39 14.61
CA GLN A 311 -3.12 -27.61 15.76
C GLN A 311 -3.05 -26.11 15.47
N ALA A 312 -4.05 -25.37 15.95
CA ALA A 312 -4.07 -23.91 15.96
C ALA A 312 -3.77 -23.39 17.36
N PHE A 313 -2.83 -22.47 17.48
CA PHE A 313 -2.34 -21.93 18.75
C PHE A 313 -2.32 -20.40 18.75
N HIS A 314 -2.32 -19.81 19.93
CA HIS A 314 -2.05 -18.39 20.12
C HIS A 314 -0.55 -18.20 20.37
N GLU A 315 0.04 -17.25 19.67
CA GLU A 315 1.42 -16.85 19.95
C GLU A 315 1.48 -16.03 21.24
N ILE A 316 2.60 -16.11 21.93
CA ILE A 316 2.90 -15.26 23.08
C ILE A 316 3.69 -14.05 22.58
N ARG A 317 3.18 -12.85 22.83
CA ARG A 317 3.88 -11.60 22.49
C ARG A 317 5.08 -11.38 23.40
N ALA A 318 5.93 -10.41 23.03
CA ALA A 318 7.10 -10.03 23.83
C ALA A 318 6.75 -9.49 25.24
N ASP A 319 5.52 -8.97 25.41
CA ASP A 319 4.96 -8.53 26.70
C ASP A 319 4.42 -9.68 27.58
N GLY A 320 4.46 -10.94 27.08
CA GLY A 320 3.94 -12.12 27.74
C GLY A 320 2.45 -12.36 27.56
N GLU A 321 1.72 -11.49 26.85
CA GLU A 321 0.31 -11.68 26.56
C GLU A 321 0.11 -12.57 25.32
N GLN A 322 -1.03 -13.27 25.28
CA GLN A 322 -1.43 -14.05 24.11
C GLN A 322 -1.90 -13.14 22.97
N ASP A 323 -1.43 -13.44 21.75
CA ASP A 323 -1.98 -12.79 20.55
C ASP A 323 -3.48 -13.18 20.39
N ALA A 324 -4.30 -12.20 20.01
CA ALA A 324 -5.73 -12.42 19.74
C ALA A 324 -6.00 -13.37 18.57
N VAL A 325 -4.99 -13.56 17.69
CA VAL A 325 -5.10 -14.37 16.47
C VAL A 325 -4.57 -15.78 16.71
N LYS A 326 -5.43 -16.81 16.52
CA LYS A 326 -4.97 -18.20 16.42
C LYS A 326 -4.27 -18.46 15.09
N ARG A 327 -3.22 -19.27 15.12
CA ARG A 327 -2.42 -19.61 13.94
C ARG A 327 -2.25 -21.11 13.77
N CYS A 328 -2.37 -21.54 12.52
CA CYS A 328 -2.09 -22.93 12.14
C CYS A 328 -0.58 -23.23 12.25
N SER A 329 -0.23 -24.29 12.96
CA SER A 329 1.16 -24.77 13.09
C SER A 329 1.69 -25.50 11.84
N GLY A 330 0.83 -25.81 10.86
CA GLY A 330 1.18 -26.61 9.69
C GLY A 330 2.18 -25.99 8.72
N GLY A 331 2.48 -24.68 8.84
CA GLY A 331 3.47 -23.99 8.01
C GLY A 331 3.26 -24.26 6.51
N LEU A 332 4.33 -24.64 5.81
CA LEU A 332 4.31 -24.95 4.37
C LEU A 332 3.57 -26.25 4.03
N SER A 333 3.41 -27.17 5.00
CA SER A 333 2.60 -28.37 4.80
C SER A 333 1.10 -28.08 4.76
N CYS A 334 0.68 -26.89 5.16
CA CYS A 334 -0.71 -26.46 5.07
C CYS A 334 -1.02 -25.95 3.65
N PRO A 335 -1.92 -26.62 2.89
CA PRO A 335 -2.23 -26.22 1.52
C PRO A 335 -2.74 -24.78 1.40
N ALA A 336 -3.50 -24.31 2.39
CA ALA A 336 -4.00 -22.94 2.40
C ALA A 336 -2.86 -21.93 2.56
N GLN A 337 -1.93 -22.16 3.48
CA GLN A 337 -0.76 -21.29 3.67
C GLN A 337 0.13 -21.28 2.42
N ALA A 338 0.38 -22.45 1.83
CA ALA A 338 1.20 -22.57 0.62
C ALA A 338 0.59 -21.78 -0.55
N LYS A 339 -0.71 -21.93 -0.80
CA LYS A 339 -1.41 -21.16 -1.84
C LYS A 339 -1.35 -19.66 -1.60
N GLU A 340 -1.62 -19.20 -0.38
CA GLU A 340 -1.58 -17.78 -0.03
C GLU A 340 -0.15 -17.19 -0.14
N ARG A 341 0.88 -18.00 0.09
CA ARG A 341 2.28 -17.60 -0.17
C ARG A 341 2.55 -17.46 -1.66
N LEU A 342 2.05 -18.36 -2.51
CA LEU A 342 2.14 -18.24 -3.96
C LEU A 342 1.43 -16.97 -4.47
N LYS A 343 0.20 -16.70 -4.00
CA LYS A 343 -0.54 -15.47 -4.32
C LYS A 343 0.23 -14.22 -3.92
N HIS A 344 0.82 -14.22 -2.72
CA HIS A 344 1.68 -13.13 -2.28
C HIS A 344 2.91 -12.96 -3.17
N PHE A 345 3.60 -14.07 -3.49
CA PHE A 345 4.84 -14.06 -4.28
C PHE A 345 4.65 -13.43 -5.66
N VAL A 346 3.51 -13.70 -6.31
CA VAL A 346 3.19 -13.16 -7.63
C VAL A 346 2.46 -11.82 -7.61
N SER A 347 2.11 -11.31 -6.43
CA SER A 347 1.31 -10.10 -6.29
C SER A 347 2.01 -8.87 -6.86
N ARG A 348 1.23 -7.81 -7.13
CA ARG A 348 1.69 -6.55 -7.71
C ARG A 348 2.83 -5.89 -6.92
N SER A 349 2.78 -5.95 -5.59
CA SER A 349 3.84 -5.39 -4.73
C SER A 349 5.07 -6.29 -4.62
N ALA A 350 4.97 -7.54 -5.02
CA ALA A 350 6.05 -8.53 -5.02
C ALA A 350 6.65 -8.67 -6.44
N LEU A 351 6.61 -9.86 -7.07
CA LEU A 351 7.19 -10.07 -8.39
C LEU A 351 6.32 -9.57 -9.57
N ASP A 352 5.06 -9.19 -9.31
CA ASP A 352 4.14 -8.64 -10.31
C ASP A 352 4.00 -9.50 -11.59
N ILE A 353 3.70 -10.77 -11.40
CA ILE A 353 3.54 -11.72 -12.50
C ILE A 353 2.13 -11.62 -13.07
N ASP A 354 1.98 -10.80 -14.11
CA ASP A 354 0.70 -10.60 -14.77
C ASP A 354 0.16 -11.90 -15.37
N GLY A 355 -1.14 -12.12 -15.22
CA GLY A 355 -1.81 -13.34 -15.68
C GLY A 355 -1.76 -14.52 -14.71
N LEU A 356 -1.01 -14.46 -13.60
CA LEU A 356 -1.00 -15.48 -12.54
C LEU A 356 -1.76 -15.03 -11.30
N GLY A 357 -3.05 -14.76 -11.45
CA GLY A 357 -3.93 -14.38 -10.35
C GLY A 357 -4.46 -15.59 -9.55
N ASP A 358 -5.29 -15.29 -8.54
CA ASP A 358 -5.82 -16.29 -7.59
C ASP A 358 -6.46 -17.51 -8.30
N LYS A 359 -7.24 -17.28 -9.36
CA LYS A 359 -7.92 -18.35 -10.10
C LYS A 359 -6.93 -19.29 -10.80
N GLN A 360 -5.90 -18.74 -11.45
CA GLN A 360 -4.86 -19.53 -12.11
C GLN A 360 -4.03 -20.31 -11.10
N ILE A 361 -3.69 -19.70 -9.94
CA ILE A 361 -2.99 -20.40 -8.88
C ILE A 361 -3.83 -21.55 -8.33
N ASP A 362 -5.12 -21.35 -8.08
CA ASP A 362 -6.01 -22.40 -7.61
C ASP A 362 -6.18 -23.52 -8.67
N GLU A 363 -6.28 -23.18 -9.96
CA GLU A 363 -6.34 -24.12 -11.07
C GLU A 363 -5.05 -24.94 -11.19
N PHE A 364 -3.88 -24.28 -11.24
CA PHE A 364 -2.58 -24.96 -11.36
C PHE A 364 -2.24 -25.79 -10.12
N TRP A 365 -2.68 -25.35 -8.94
CA TRP A 365 -2.60 -26.14 -7.72
C TRP A 365 -3.42 -27.43 -7.83
N ALA A 366 -4.65 -27.35 -8.35
CA ALA A 366 -5.52 -28.50 -8.51
C ALA A 366 -4.96 -29.56 -9.50
N TYR A 367 -4.19 -29.11 -10.48
CA TYR A 367 -3.48 -29.99 -11.44
C TYR A 367 -2.08 -30.39 -11.00
N ASP A 368 -1.67 -30.11 -9.77
CA ASP A 368 -0.34 -30.41 -9.22
C ASP A 368 0.84 -29.74 -9.92
N LEU A 369 0.57 -28.64 -10.62
CA LEU A 369 1.57 -27.90 -11.39
C LEU A 369 2.29 -26.83 -10.57
N LEU A 370 1.68 -26.34 -9.48
CA LEU A 370 2.24 -25.36 -8.57
C LEU A 370 2.15 -25.84 -7.12
N ARG A 371 3.29 -25.94 -6.45
CA ARG A 371 3.42 -26.20 -5.00
C ARG A 371 4.31 -25.17 -4.31
N THR A 372 5.34 -24.70 -5.00
CA THR A 372 6.36 -23.78 -4.50
C THR A 372 6.54 -22.61 -5.47
N PRO A 373 7.15 -21.50 -5.04
CA PRO A 373 7.53 -20.41 -5.94
C PRO A 373 8.47 -20.82 -7.09
N VAL A 374 9.27 -21.88 -6.90
CA VAL A 374 10.20 -22.39 -7.93
C VAL A 374 9.44 -22.96 -9.12
N ASP A 375 8.29 -23.62 -8.85
CA ASP A 375 7.47 -24.26 -9.91
C ASP A 375 6.93 -23.23 -10.90
N ILE A 376 6.72 -21.97 -10.46
CA ILE A 376 6.25 -20.89 -11.33
C ILE A 376 7.19 -20.71 -12.53
N PHE A 377 8.50 -20.73 -12.27
CA PHE A 377 9.53 -20.53 -13.30
C PHE A 377 9.79 -21.78 -14.15
N ASN A 378 9.29 -22.92 -13.72
CA ASN A 378 9.33 -24.19 -14.45
C ASN A 378 8.06 -24.47 -15.27
N LEU A 379 6.99 -23.66 -15.12
CA LEU A 379 5.72 -23.86 -15.85
C LEU A 379 5.91 -23.95 -17.37
N TYR A 380 6.86 -23.24 -17.92
CA TYR A 380 7.17 -23.28 -19.35
C TYR A 380 7.66 -24.66 -19.84
N GLN A 381 8.41 -25.39 -19.00
CA GLN A 381 8.96 -26.72 -19.35
C GLN A 381 7.86 -27.79 -19.44
N ILE A 382 6.75 -27.56 -18.72
CA ILE A 382 5.59 -28.47 -18.68
C ILE A 382 4.64 -28.17 -19.86
N ALA A 383 4.84 -27.06 -20.58
CA ALA A 383 3.99 -26.66 -21.70
C ALA A 383 4.05 -27.63 -22.89
N ASP A 384 5.13 -28.37 -23.05
CA ASP A 384 5.28 -29.39 -24.11
C ASP A 384 4.50 -30.67 -23.79
N GLU A 385 4.17 -30.93 -22.52
CA GLU A 385 3.32 -32.02 -22.02
C GLU A 385 1.87 -31.52 -21.81
N ALA A 386 1.48 -30.43 -22.46
CA ALA A 386 0.36 -29.58 -22.13
C ALA A 386 -0.94 -30.33 -21.90
N PRO A 387 -1.50 -30.30 -20.68
CA PRO A 387 -2.86 -30.72 -20.44
C PRO A 387 -3.84 -29.86 -21.25
N ASP A 388 -5.02 -30.38 -21.59
CA ASP A 388 -6.05 -29.71 -22.40
C ASP A 388 -6.41 -28.28 -21.90
N ILE A 389 -6.12 -27.96 -20.61
CA ILE A 389 -6.31 -26.63 -20.03
C ILE A 389 -5.44 -25.55 -20.71
N TRP A 390 -4.31 -25.92 -21.31
CA TRP A 390 -3.32 -25.00 -21.88
C TRP A 390 -3.56 -24.74 -23.36
N LEU A 391 -4.29 -25.63 -24.03
CA LEU A 391 -4.53 -25.56 -25.45
C LEU A 391 -5.97 -25.11 -25.76
N TYR A 392 -6.14 -24.49 -26.92
CA TYR A 392 -7.46 -24.27 -27.46
C TYR A 392 -8.11 -25.61 -27.85
N THR A 393 -9.28 -25.88 -27.29
CA THR A 393 -10.02 -27.14 -27.56
C THR A 393 -10.90 -27.08 -28.81
N SER A 394 -11.15 -25.87 -29.36
CA SER A 394 -12.02 -25.64 -30.52
C SER A 394 -11.61 -24.39 -31.30
N GLY A 395 -12.20 -24.21 -32.51
CA GLY A 395 -11.95 -23.04 -33.37
C GLY A 395 -10.71 -23.16 -34.24
N LYS A 396 -10.27 -22.02 -34.85
CA LYS A 396 -9.15 -21.98 -35.78
C LYS A 396 -7.78 -22.28 -35.10
N ASN A 397 -7.70 -22.06 -33.79
CA ASN A 397 -6.48 -22.23 -33.02
C ASN A 397 -6.45 -23.55 -32.23
N LYS A 398 -7.36 -24.53 -32.55
CA LYS A 398 -7.40 -25.81 -31.86
C LYS A 398 -6.03 -26.47 -31.85
N GLY A 399 -5.60 -26.91 -30.65
CA GLY A 399 -4.27 -27.51 -30.44
C GLY A 399 -3.10 -26.53 -30.30
N GLN A 400 -3.36 -25.23 -30.38
CA GLN A 400 -2.36 -24.20 -30.07
C GLN A 400 -2.47 -23.76 -28.62
N LEU A 401 -1.35 -23.28 -28.05
CA LEU A 401 -1.30 -22.69 -26.71
C LEU A 401 -2.23 -21.47 -26.63
N LYS A 402 -2.97 -21.35 -25.53
CA LYS A 402 -3.85 -20.19 -25.32
C LYS A 402 -3.02 -18.90 -25.22
N ASP A 403 -3.45 -17.82 -25.88
CA ASP A 403 -2.77 -16.51 -25.88
C ASP A 403 -2.53 -15.96 -24.46
N SER A 404 -3.43 -16.27 -23.52
CA SER A 404 -3.27 -15.90 -22.12
C SER A 404 -2.05 -16.54 -21.46
N LEU A 405 -1.72 -17.77 -21.83
CA LEU A 405 -0.56 -18.51 -21.33
C LEU A 405 0.74 -18.02 -21.97
N THR A 406 0.71 -17.69 -23.25
CA THR A 406 1.85 -17.06 -23.91
C THR A 406 2.23 -15.76 -23.21
N LYS A 407 1.23 -14.93 -22.88
CA LYS A 407 1.45 -13.68 -22.10
C LYS A 407 1.97 -13.97 -20.69
N LEU A 408 1.40 -14.99 -20.03
CA LEU A 408 1.87 -15.40 -18.70
C LEU A 408 3.34 -15.84 -18.73
N PHE A 409 3.76 -16.66 -19.69
CA PHE A 409 5.16 -17.07 -19.79
C PHE A 409 6.10 -15.89 -20.05
N MET A 410 5.70 -14.90 -20.85
CA MET A 410 6.46 -13.66 -21.02
C MET A 410 6.57 -12.87 -19.71
N ALA A 411 5.50 -12.82 -18.92
CA ALA A 411 5.50 -12.16 -17.61
C ALA A 411 6.40 -12.89 -16.61
N ILE A 412 6.41 -14.23 -16.61
CA ILE A 412 7.30 -15.05 -15.77
C ILE A 412 8.77 -14.80 -16.15
N GLU A 413 9.12 -14.78 -17.45
CA GLU A 413 10.49 -14.49 -17.87
C GLU A 413 10.94 -13.09 -17.47
N LYS A 414 10.06 -12.09 -17.58
CA LYS A 414 10.32 -10.71 -17.11
C LYS A 414 10.57 -10.68 -15.60
N ALA A 415 9.85 -11.48 -14.84
CA ALA A 415 9.93 -11.53 -13.38
C ALA A 415 11.20 -12.21 -12.84
N LYS A 416 12.07 -12.79 -13.70
CA LYS A 416 13.38 -13.35 -13.28
C LYS A 416 14.39 -12.31 -12.81
N LYS A 417 14.20 -11.03 -13.14
CA LYS A 417 15.09 -9.94 -12.72
C LYS A 417 14.33 -8.88 -11.91
N PRO A 418 13.77 -9.25 -10.74
CA PRO A 418 13.07 -8.28 -9.91
C PRO A 418 14.05 -7.37 -9.20
N ASP A 419 13.62 -6.20 -8.76
CA ASP A 419 14.36 -5.40 -7.79
C ASP A 419 14.52 -6.18 -6.47
N LEU A 420 15.67 -6.04 -5.81
CA LEU A 420 15.99 -6.80 -4.60
C LEU A 420 14.97 -6.60 -3.48
N ASP A 421 14.44 -5.38 -3.30
CA ASP A 421 13.42 -5.11 -2.29
C ASP A 421 12.11 -5.87 -2.57
N ARG A 422 11.70 -5.94 -3.85
CA ARG A 422 10.52 -6.68 -4.26
C ARG A 422 10.70 -8.19 -4.06
N PHE A 423 11.90 -8.70 -4.35
CA PHE A 423 12.23 -10.10 -4.11
C PHE A 423 12.21 -10.45 -2.61
N LEU A 424 12.84 -9.63 -1.76
CA LEU A 424 12.83 -9.83 -0.31
C LEU A 424 11.40 -9.78 0.27
N PHE A 425 10.58 -8.85 -0.23
CA PHE A 425 9.17 -8.80 0.13
C PHE A 425 8.39 -10.04 -0.34
N ALA A 426 8.67 -10.52 -1.55
CA ALA A 426 8.02 -11.69 -2.14
C ALA A 426 8.27 -12.99 -1.35
N LEU A 427 9.43 -13.13 -0.68
CA LEU A 427 9.72 -14.28 0.18
C LEU A 427 8.70 -14.40 1.33
N GLY A 428 7.96 -13.34 1.64
CA GLY A 428 6.88 -13.36 2.61
C GLY A 428 7.35 -13.57 4.06
N ILE A 429 8.57 -13.17 4.36
CA ILE A 429 9.16 -13.25 5.71
C ILE A 429 8.30 -12.41 6.65
N ARG A 430 7.97 -12.96 7.79
CA ARG A 430 7.13 -12.29 8.78
C ARG A 430 7.81 -11.01 9.27
N HIS A 431 7.03 -9.97 9.51
CA HIS A 431 7.49 -8.61 9.88
C HIS A 431 8.35 -7.89 8.84
N VAL A 432 8.64 -8.51 7.70
CA VAL A 432 9.30 -7.86 6.57
C VAL A 432 8.24 -7.38 5.58
N GLY A 433 7.83 -6.13 5.72
CA GLY A 433 6.94 -5.43 4.78
C GLY A 433 7.74 -4.75 3.66
N GLU A 434 7.06 -4.11 2.70
CA GLU A 434 7.69 -3.41 1.55
C GLU A 434 8.75 -2.39 2.01
N THR A 435 8.44 -1.58 3.03
CA THR A 435 9.39 -0.57 3.56
C THR A 435 10.64 -1.23 4.14
N THR A 436 10.46 -2.28 4.95
CA THR A 436 11.58 -3.01 5.57
C THR A 436 12.40 -3.74 4.51
N ALA A 437 11.77 -4.39 3.54
CA ALA A 437 12.45 -5.04 2.42
C ALA A 437 13.33 -4.04 1.64
N ARG A 438 12.84 -2.81 1.42
CA ARG A 438 13.60 -1.73 0.79
C ARG A 438 14.79 -1.28 1.64
N LEU A 439 14.63 -1.15 2.96
CA LEU A 439 15.74 -0.83 3.87
C LEU A 439 16.82 -1.91 3.81
N LEU A 440 16.44 -3.19 3.86
CA LEU A 440 17.35 -4.32 3.75
C LEU A 440 18.07 -4.36 2.38
N ALA A 441 17.32 -4.15 1.29
CA ALA A 441 17.89 -4.11 -0.07
C ALA A 441 18.92 -2.98 -0.24
N ARG A 442 18.65 -1.79 0.28
CA ARG A 442 19.60 -0.66 0.26
C ARG A 442 20.84 -0.95 1.11
N ARG A 443 20.66 -1.63 2.26
CA ARG A 443 21.77 -1.93 3.17
C ARG A 443 22.71 -2.97 2.61
N TYR A 444 22.19 -4.08 2.09
CA TYR A 444 22.99 -5.24 1.66
C TYR A 444 23.29 -5.24 0.17
N LYS A 445 22.62 -4.41 -0.61
CA LYS A 445 22.82 -4.18 -2.07
C LYS A 445 22.56 -5.41 -2.95
N THR A 446 23.00 -6.61 -2.55
CA THR A 446 22.84 -7.85 -3.32
C THR A 446 22.16 -8.94 -2.49
N LEU A 447 21.58 -9.94 -3.15
CA LEU A 447 20.96 -11.09 -2.48
C LEU A 447 22.01 -11.91 -1.71
N GLU A 448 23.18 -12.08 -2.30
CA GLU A 448 24.30 -12.80 -1.65
C GLU A 448 24.74 -12.07 -0.39
N GLY A 449 24.99 -10.76 -0.46
CA GLY A 449 25.37 -9.95 0.69
C GLY A 449 24.33 -9.98 1.81
N PHE A 450 23.04 -9.97 1.48
CA PHE A 450 21.95 -10.11 2.43
C PHE A 450 21.96 -11.52 3.08
N ARG A 451 21.98 -12.57 2.24
CA ARG A 451 21.96 -13.95 2.71
C ARG A 451 23.14 -14.28 3.62
N ASP A 452 24.35 -13.91 3.21
CA ASP A 452 25.57 -14.22 3.95
C ASP A 452 25.58 -13.48 5.31
N ALA A 453 25.09 -12.25 5.36
CA ALA A 453 24.92 -11.51 6.61
C ALA A 453 23.94 -12.21 7.58
N ILE A 454 22.77 -12.66 7.08
CA ILE A 454 21.79 -13.34 7.94
C ILE A 454 22.29 -14.71 8.38
N LEU A 455 22.92 -15.50 7.51
CA LEU A 455 23.48 -16.81 7.88
C LEU A 455 24.58 -16.67 8.93
N SER A 456 25.46 -15.67 8.81
CA SER A 456 26.47 -15.36 9.84
C SER A 456 25.83 -15.06 11.21
N MET A 457 24.69 -14.34 11.23
CA MET A 457 23.93 -14.11 12.47
C MET A 457 23.34 -15.40 13.04
N CYS A 458 22.87 -16.32 12.19
CA CYS A 458 22.39 -17.65 12.62
C CYS A 458 23.51 -18.48 13.29
N GLU A 459 24.76 -18.27 12.90
CA GLU A 459 25.95 -18.90 13.49
C GLU A 459 26.40 -18.28 14.82
N GLY A 460 25.70 -17.23 15.30
CA GLY A 460 25.92 -16.63 16.62
C GLY A 460 26.78 -15.35 16.63
N HIS A 461 26.98 -14.69 15.50
CA HIS A 461 27.68 -13.40 15.44
C HIS A 461 26.79 -12.25 15.96
N GLU A 462 26.84 -12.00 17.28
CA GLU A 462 26.00 -10.99 17.95
C GLU A 462 26.23 -9.57 17.44
N ALA A 463 27.47 -9.19 17.07
CA ALA A 463 27.76 -7.86 16.51
C ALA A 463 26.95 -7.58 15.23
N SER A 464 26.72 -8.59 14.38
CA SER A 464 25.90 -8.46 13.18
C SER A 464 24.41 -8.29 13.50
N LYS A 465 23.93 -8.92 14.58
CA LYS A 465 22.54 -8.74 15.06
C LYS A 465 22.33 -7.33 15.60
N GLU A 466 23.26 -6.82 16.39
CA GLU A 466 23.21 -5.47 16.92
C GLU A 466 23.27 -4.44 15.77
N GLU A 467 24.10 -4.67 14.77
CA GLU A 467 24.17 -3.82 13.58
C GLU A 467 22.83 -3.79 12.83
N LEU A 468 22.21 -4.95 12.59
CA LEU A 468 20.91 -5.02 11.94
C LEU A 468 19.82 -4.35 12.77
N ALA A 469 19.77 -4.58 14.08
CA ALA A 469 18.81 -3.96 14.99
C ALA A 469 19.03 -2.44 15.17
N SER A 470 20.21 -1.92 14.81
CA SER A 470 20.52 -0.50 14.87
C SER A 470 19.92 0.30 13.70
N ILE A 471 19.48 -0.36 12.64
CA ILE A 471 18.82 0.28 11.50
C ILE A 471 17.47 0.83 11.96
N ASP A 472 17.22 2.11 11.71
CA ASP A 472 15.95 2.74 12.07
C ASP A 472 14.79 2.04 11.32
N GLY A 473 13.74 1.64 12.06
CA GLY A 473 12.65 0.84 11.51
C GLY A 473 12.86 -0.69 11.53
N VAL A 474 14.01 -1.17 12.04
CA VAL A 474 14.31 -2.58 12.24
C VAL A 474 14.29 -2.90 13.75
N GLY A 475 13.25 -3.58 14.22
CA GLY A 475 13.13 -4.02 15.62
C GLY A 475 13.59 -5.46 15.85
N ASN A 476 13.82 -5.83 17.11
CA ASN A 476 14.25 -7.17 17.49
C ASN A 476 13.32 -8.29 16.97
N THR A 477 12.01 -8.07 17.01
CA THR A 477 11.01 -9.05 16.50
C THR A 477 11.21 -9.35 15.01
N MET A 478 11.63 -8.37 14.22
CA MET A 478 11.92 -8.58 12.81
C MET A 478 13.24 -9.33 12.60
N VAL A 479 14.28 -8.98 13.39
CA VAL A 479 15.56 -9.73 13.38
C VAL A 479 15.32 -11.20 13.70
N GLU A 480 14.56 -11.50 14.74
CA GLU A 480 14.17 -12.90 15.10
C GLU A 480 13.40 -13.60 13.97
N SER A 481 12.51 -12.87 13.29
CA SER A 481 11.76 -13.44 12.15
C SER A 481 12.67 -13.78 10.96
N LEU A 482 13.68 -12.96 10.69
CA LEU A 482 14.71 -13.24 9.67
C LEU A 482 15.53 -14.47 10.06
N LEU A 483 16.03 -14.53 11.29
CA LEU A 483 16.82 -15.66 11.77
C LEU A 483 16.01 -16.97 11.72
N THR A 484 14.76 -16.94 12.18
CA THR A 484 13.86 -18.10 12.13
C THR A 484 13.62 -18.56 10.67
N PHE A 485 13.42 -17.61 9.75
CA PHE A 485 13.18 -17.94 8.35
C PHE A 485 14.40 -18.58 7.68
N PHE A 486 15.61 -18.07 7.95
CA PHE A 486 16.85 -18.57 7.36
C PHE A 486 17.42 -19.80 8.08
N ALA A 487 17.00 -20.08 9.32
CA ALA A 487 17.30 -21.33 10.02
C ALA A 487 16.48 -22.52 9.49
N GLU A 488 15.40 -22.27 8.75
CA GLU A 488 14.55 -23.32 8.18
C GLU A 488 15.10 -23.81 6.84
N PRO A 489 15.58 -25.06 6.72
CA PRO A 489 16.23 -25.60 5.52
C PRO A 489 15.36 -25.46 4.25
N HIS A 490 14.06 -25.71 4.38
CA HIS A 490 13.14 -25.64 3.25
C HIS A 490 13.05 -24.23 2.63
N ASN A 491 13.16 -23.18 3.44
CA ASN A 491 13.19 -21.81 2.91
C ASN A 491 14.48 -21.52 2.13
N LEU A 492 15.61 -22.09 2.58
CA LEU A 492 16.88 -22.01 1.85
C LEU A 492 16.82 -22.78 0.53
N ASP A 493 16.18 -23.96 0.53
CA ASP A 493 15.96 -24.75 -0.68
C ASP A 493 15.12 -23.97 -1.71
N ILE A 494 14.09 -23.25 -1.28
CA ILE A 494 13.29 -22.39 -2.16
C ILE A 494 14.15 -21.28 -2.74
N ILE A 495 14.94 -20.55 -1.93
CA ILE A 495 15.82 -19.49 -2.41
C ILE A 495 16.83 -20.02 -3.42
N ASN A 496 17.51 -21.12 -3.09
CA ASN A 496 18.48 -21.76 -3.98
C ASN A 496 17.81 -22.26 -5.28
N GLY A 497 16.61 -22.84 -5.16
CA GLY A 497 15.81 -23.27 -6.29
C GLY A 497 15.45 -22.11 -7.22
N LEU A 498 15.04 -20.95 -6.67
CA LEU A 498 14.76 -19.74 -7.45
C LEU A 498 16.00 -19.24 -8.20
N ILE A 499 17.17 -19.23 -7.55
CA ILE A 499 18.45 -18.88 -8.20
C ILE A 499 18.76 -19.87 -9.33
N ASN A 500 18.58 -21.17 -9.11
CA ASN A 500 18.87 -22.22 -10.10
C ASN A 500 17.97 -22.13 -11.35
N VAL A 501 16.72 -21.67 -11.21
CA VAL A 501 15.81 -21.44 -12.37
C VAL A 501 16.03 -20.07 -13.02
N GLY A 502 17.05 -19.32 -12.60
CA GLY A 502 17.49 -18.07 -13.23
C GLY A 502 16.91 -16.80 -12.64
N VAL A 503 16.30 -16.85 -11.45
CA VAL A 503 15.89 -15.63 -10.73
C VAL A 503 17.13 -14.93 -10.17
N ALA A 504 17.40 -13.71 -10.65
CA ALA A 504 18.56 -12.91 -10.32
C ALA A 504 18.12 -11.50 -9.90
N PRO A 505 17.81 -11.28 -8.61
CA PRO A 505 17.40 -9.97 -8.13
C PRO A 505 18.48 -8.92 -8.37
N VAL A 506 18.05 -7.72 -8.83
CA VAL A 506 18.94 -6.61 -9.14
C VAL A 506 18.99 -5.61 -7.99
N SER A 507 20.15 -5.01 -7.79
CA SER A 507 20.32 -3.96 -6.79
C SER A 507 19.44 -2.76 -7.10
N LEU A 508 18.93 -2.11 -6.06
CA LEU A 508 18.23 -0.85 -6.25
C LEU A 508 19.17 0.22 -6.81
N PRO A 509 18.69 1.07 -7.73
CA PRO A 509 19.46 2.20 -8.19
C PRO A 509 19.87 3.06 -6.99
N GLU A 510 21.13 3.47 -6.94
CA GLU A 510 21.57 4.46 -5.97
C GLU A 510 20.87 5.78 -6.29
N ALA A 511 20.29 6.43 -5.28
CA ALA A 511 19.76 7.76 -5.48
C ALA A 511 20.93 8.67 -5.88
N GLU A 512 20.92 9.18 -7.10
CA GLU A 512 21.82 10.24 -7.53
C GLU A 512 21.41 11.54 -6.82
N SER A 513 21.76 11.65 -5.55
CA SER A 513 21.68 12.91 -4.86
C SER A 513 23.08 13.51 -4.82
N ASN A 514 23.27 14.61 -5.54
CA ASN A 514 24.50 15.42 -5.53
C ASN A 514 24.66 16.22 -4.22
N THR A 515 24.25 15.68 -3.09
CA THR A 515 24.35 16.36 -1.79
C THR A 515 25.66 15.99 -1.08
N PRO A 516 26.19 16.88 -0.22
CA PRO A 516 27.45 16.61 0.49
C PRO A 516 27.42 15.40 1.41
N ILE A 517 26.21 14.91 1.77
CA ILE A 517 25.98 13.79 2.69
C ILE A 517 25.44 12.54 2.00
N SER A 518 25.30 12.57 0.66
CA SER A 518 24.82 11.41 -0.10
C SER A 518 25.70 10.19 0.14
N GLY A 519 25.07 9.06 0.48
CA GLY A 519 25.74 7.78 0.77
C GLY A 519 26.38 7.69 2.16
N LYS A 520 26.55 8.81 2.91
CA LYS A 520 27.15 8.83 4.24
C LYS A 520 26.19 8.26 5.29
N ILE A 521 26.73 7.65 6.35
CA ILE A 521 26.00 7.18 7.53
C ILE A 521 25.97 8.29 8.57
N VAL A 522 24.78 8.81 8.87
CA VAL A 522 24.56 9.92 9.80
C VAL A 522 23.85 9.42 11.06
N VAL A 523 24.35 9.82 12.23
CA VAL A 523 23.74 9.54 13.54
C VAL A 523 23.36 10.86 14.21
N PHE A 524 22.16 10.94 14.77
CA PHE A 524 21.67 12.08 15.54
C PHE A 524 21.65 11.75 17.04
N THR A 525 22.20 12.63 17.88
CA THR A 525 22.25 12.47 19.34
C THR A 525 21.97 13.77 20.06
N GLY A 526 21.61 13.71 21.34
CA GLY A 526 21.25 14.90 22.12
C GLY A 526 19.87 15.46 21.78
N THR A 527 19.54 16.60 22.35
CA THR A 527 18.30 17.34 22.07
C THR A 527 18.58 18.38 21.00
N LEU A 528 17.93 18.25 19.85
CA LEU A 528 17.95 19.28 18.82
C LEU A 528 16.92 20.34 19.19
N THR A 529 17.29 21.61 19.14
CA THR A 529 16.48 22.74 19.61
C THR A 529 15.67 23.39 18.50
N ARG A 530 16.19 23.37 17.26
CA ARG A 530 15.58 24.03 16.10
C ARG A 530 14.75 23.09 15.21
N MET A 531 14.94 21.78 15.35
CA MET A 531 14.12 20.77 14.69
C MET A 531 14.01 19.51 15.56
N THR A 532 13.00 18.71 15.33
CA THR A 532 12.91 17.41 16.01
C THR A 532 13.91 16.42 15.42
N ARG A 533 14.34 15.44 16.22
CA ARG A 533 15.24 14.36 15.74
C ARG A 533 14.62 13.59 14.56
N ALA A 534 13.30 13.43 14.54
CA ALA A 534 12.59 12.78 13.43
C ALA A 534 12.66 13.62 12.14
N GLU A 535 12.56 14.94 12.27
CA GLU A 535 12.70 15.88 11.14
C GLU A 535 14.14 15.88 10.58
N ALA A 536 15.15 15.92 11.47
CA ALA A 536 16.55 15.86 11.08
C ALA A 536 16.88 14.56 10.32
N LYS A 537 16.36 13.42 10.79
CA LYS A 537 16.48 12.12 10.12
C LYS A 537 15.84 12.12 8.74
N ALA A 538 14.58 12.56 8.65
CA ALA A 538 13.86 12.61 7.39
C ALA A 538 14.58 13.47 6.33
N ARG A 539 15.15 14.62 6.76
CA ARG A 539 15.95 15.47 5.86
C ARG A 539 17.23 14.78 5.40
N ALA A 540 17.97 14.13 6.31
CA ALA A 540 19.17 13.39 5.95
C ALA A 540 18.88 12.29 4.92
N GLU A 541 17.78 11.56 5.10
CA GLU A 541 17.33 10.51 4.15
C GLU A 541 16.92 11.09 2.79
N MET A 542 16.23 12.23 2.75
CA MET A 542 15.90 12.93 1.51
C MET A 542 17.15 13.38 0.76
N MET A 543 18.21 13.74 1.47
CA MET A 543 19.52 14.13 0.92
C MET A 543 20.38 12.92 0.54
N GLY A 544 19.86 11.70 0.61
CA GLY A 544 20.55 10.46 0.23
C GLY A 544 21.49 9.90 1.30
N ALA A 545 21.47 10.42 2.54
CA ALA A 545 22.22 9.84 3.64
C ALA A 545 21.53 8.59 4.20
N LYS A 546 22.31 7.74 4.87
CA LYS A 546 21.82 6.60 5.65
C LYS A 546 21.76 6.99 7.10
N VAL A 547 20.57 6.93 7.71
CA VAL A 547 20.42 7.27 9.13
C VAL A 547 20.56 6.02 10.00
N SER A 548 21.44 6.10 11.03
CA SER A 548 21.64 5.01 12.00
C SER A 548 21.25 5.46 13.42
N GLY A 549 20.74 4.51 14.20
CA GLY A 549 20.40 4.71 15.61
C GLY A 549 21.60 4.62 16.56
N SER A 550 22.73 4.06 16.14
CA SER A 550 23.93 3.84 16.96
C SER A 550 25.21 4.28 16.25
N VAL A 551 26.23 4.64 17.05
CA VAL A 551 27.56 5.04 16.56
C VAL A 551 28.44 3.81 16.46
N SER A 552 29.07 3.60 15.30
CA SER A 552 30.04 2.52 15.01
C SER A 552 31.18 3.05 14.14
N GLU A 553 32.20 2.25 13.90
CA GLU A 553 33.33 2.59 12.99
C GLU A 553 32.88 2.91 11.56
N LYS A 554 31.65 2.51 11.18
CA LYS A 554 31.05 2.79 9.86
C LYS A 554 30.28 4.11 9.83
N THR A 555 30.16 4.82 10.96
CA THR A 555 29.46 6.11 11.01
C THR A 555 30.35 7.21 10.43
N ASP A 556 29.84 7.96 9.46
CA ASP A 556 30.59 9.04 8.83
C ASP A 556 30.40 10.37 9.55
N ILE A 557 29.17 10.63 10.01
CA ILE A 557 28.82 11.92 10.64
C ILE A 557 27.98 11.68 11.88
N LEU A 558 28.31 12.37 12.98
CA LEU A 558 27.46 12.50 14.16
C LEU A 558 26.94 13.94 14.25
N VAL A 559 25.65 14.14 14.24
CA VAL A 559 25.02 15.44 14.55
C VAL A 559 24.66 15.47 16.02
N ALA A 560 25.31 16.37 16.77
CA ALA A 560 25.18 16.48 18.20
C ALA A 560 24.38 17.73 18.60
N GLY A 561 23.20 17.52 19.20
CA GLY A 561 22.42 18.55 19.88
C GLY A 561 22.84 18.71 21.35
N GLU A 562 22.07 19.50 22.11
CA GLU A 562 22.30 19.72 23.54
C GLU A 562 22.24 18.40 24.34
N SER A 563 23.11 18.30 25.36
CA SER A 563 23.17 17.11 26.23
C SER A 563 23.47 15.80 25.50
N ALA A 564 24.26 15.85 24.43
CA ALA A 564 24.73 14.66 23.72
C ALA A 564 25.58 13.79 24.67
N GLY A 565 25.08 12.59 25.00
CA GLY A 565 25.68 11.71 26.02
C GLY A 565 26.74 10.73 25.48
N SER A 566 26.59 9.44 25.79
CA SER A 566 27.56 8.37 25.46
C SER A 566 27.91 8.24 23.97
N LYS A 567 26.98 8.59 23.07
CA LYS A 567 27.21 8.52 21.61
C LYS A 567 28.24 9.57 21.14
N LEU A 568 28.26 10.77 21.77
CA LEU A 568 29.26 11.79 21.47
C LEU A 568 30.66 11.31 21.85
N LYS A 569 30.83 10.78 23.06
CA LYS A 569 32.12 10.24 23.50
C LYS A 569 32.62 9.12 22.58
N LYS A 570 31.73 8.23 22.20
CA LYS A 570 32.07 7.14 21.28
C LYS A 570 32.47 7.61 19.89
N ALA A 571 31.84 8.69 19.38
CA ALA A 571 32.21 9.29 18.11
C ALA A 571 33.58 9.97 18.16
N GLU A 572 33.91 10.68 19.29
CA GLU A 572 35.23 11.25 19.55
C GLU A 572 36.32 10.17 19.59
N GLU A 573 36.06 9.05 20.30
CA GLU A 573 36.99 7.91 20.39
C GLU A 573 37.25 7.24 19.02
N LEU A 574 36.25 7.23 18.14
CA LEU A 574 36.35 6.67 16.80
C LEU A 574 36.81 7.66 15.71
N GLY A 575 37.02 8.93 16.08
CA GLY A 575 37.45 9.97 15.13
C GLY A 575 36.41 10.32 14.06
N ILE A 576 35.11 10.18 14.38
CA ILE A 576 34.00 10.44 13.46
C ILE A 576 33.80 11.97 13.37
N GLU A 577 33.45 12.45 12.17
CA GLU A 577 33.09 13.88 11.96
C GLU A 577 31.86 14.24 12.82
N ILE A 578 32.01 15.25 13.68
CA ILE A 578 30.96 15.72 14.58
C ILE A 578 30.49 17.09 14.09
N LEU A 579 29.19 17.19 13.81
CA LEU A 579 28.51 18.43 13.43
C LEU A 579 27.63 18.91 14.59
N THR A 580 27.58 20.21 14.79
CA THR A 580 26.59 20.88 15.63
C THR A 580 25.23 20.92 14.91
N GLU A 581 24.13 21.24 15.62
CA GLU A 581 22.83 21.44 15.02
C GLU A 581 22.84 22.57 13.96
N ASP A 582 23.58 23.64 14.18
CA ASP A 582 23.67 24.77 13.23
C ASP A 582 24.41 24.37 11.95
N GLU A 583 25.55 23.66 12.06
CA GLU A 583 26.29 23.15 10.90
C GLU A 583 25.46 22.14 10.10
N TRP A 584 24.66 21.30 10.79
CA TRP A 584 23.69 20.43 10.13
C TRP A 584 22.62 21.21 9.36
N LEU A 585 22.09 22.30 9.96
CA LEU A 585 21.09 23.15 9.34
C LEU A 585 21.63 23.84 8.08
N ASP A 586 22.88 24.27 8.07
CA ASP A 586 23.53 24.88 6.91
C ASP A 586 23.66 23.88 5.76
N ILE A 587 24.02 22.63 6.05
CA ILE A 587 24.04 21.54 5.05
C ILE A 587 22.63 21.28 4.53
N ALA A 588 21.66 21.21 5.42
CA ALA A 588 20.26 20.92 5.08
C ALA A 588 19.56 22.08 4.34
N ALA A 589 20.06 23.30 4.42
CA ALA A 589 19.54 24.47 3.71
C ALA A 589 20.16 24.68 2.33
N SER A 590 21.33 24.08 2.08
CA SER A 590 22.06 24.21 0.79
C SER A 590 21.55 23.26 -0.29
N THR A 591 20.49 22.53 -0.01
CA THR A 591 19.85 21.55 -0.91
C THR A 591 18.39 21.88 -1.11
#